data_03c81cc4c9fb8aeec7f9509d99b0f4b5
#
_entry.id   03c81cc4c9fb8aeec7f9509d99b0f4b5
#
_cell.length_a   1.000
_cell.length_b   1.000
_cell.length_c   1.000
_cell.angle_alpha   90.00
_cell.angle_beta   90.00
_cell.angle_gamma   90.00
#
_symmetry.space_group_name_H-M   'P 1'
#
loop_
_entity.id
_entity.type
_entity.pdbx_description
1 polymer ?
#
loop_
_entity_poly.entity_id
_entity_poly.type
_entity_poly.pdbx_seq_one_letter_code
_entity_poly.pdbx_strand_id
1 'polypeptide(L)'
;IEEGQKVCLNGKPVEKDKKDKLILLAVNKPRGVVCSEKSQGGDVNIIDFLHYPKRITYVGRLDKDSEGLLLMTNEGELVNRILRARYGHEKEYLVTVDKPIDSEFVRKMSAGVKILDTVTRPCEVEKTGKTSFRIILTQGLNRQIRRMCEALGYQVQTLKRVRMLNITLDGLKTGEYREVTAAERQKLEDILNGKKNV
;
A
#
# COMPACT_ATOMS: atom_id res chain seq x y z
N ILE A 1 -1.91 -3.74 33.93
CA ILE A 1 -1.42 -4.93 34.67
C ILE A 1 -0.04 -4.52 35.19
N GLU A 2 0.12 -4.53 36.52
CA GLU A 2 1.38 -4.13 37.17
C GLU A 2 2.50 -5.15 36.88
N GLU A 3 3.75 -4.70 36.83
CA GLU A 3 4.91 -5.56 36.63
C GLU A 3 4.97 -6.62 37.74
N GLY A 4 4.83 -7.90 37.35
CA GLY A 4 4.89 -9.04 38.26
C GLY A 4 3.64 -9.92 38.32
N GLN A 5 2.51 -9.51 37.74
CA GLN A 5 1.30 -10.34 37.69
C GLN A 5 1.44 -11.47 36.67
N LYS A 6 1.32 -12.73 37.13
CA LYS A 6 1.24 -13.90 36.25
C LYS A 6 -0.22 -14.08 35.78
N VAL A 7 -0.43 -13.97 34.48
CA VAL A 7 -1.73 -14.29 33.88
C VAL A 7 -1.76 -15.80 33.58
N CYS A 8 -2.76 -16.51 34.09
CA CYS A 8 -2.97 -17.92 33.84
C CYS A 8 -4.26 -18.11 33.03
N LEU A 9 -4.23 -18.97 32.01
CA LEU A 9 -5.40 -19.46 31.29
C LEU A 9 -5.56 -20.97 31.61
N ASN A 10 -6.70 -21.33 32.16
CA ASN A 10 -6.97 -22.72 32.61
C ASN A 10 -5.89 -23.31 33.55
N GLY A 11 -5.36 -22.47 34.49
CA GLY A 11 -4.37 -22.90 35.47
C GLY A 11 -2.93 -23.06 34.92
N LYS A 12 -2.70 -22.83 33.64
CA LYS A 12 -1.35 -22.79 33.05
C LYS A 12 -0.88 -21.34 32.92
N PRO A 13 0.35 -21.03 33.39
CA PRO A 13 0.88 -19.69 33.19
C PRO A 13 0.96 -19.41 31.68
N VAL A 14 0.36 -18.28 31.24
CA VAL A 14 0.60 -17.76 29.90
C VAL A 14 2.01 -17.18 29.94
N GLU A 15 2.99 -17.95 29.47
CA GLU A 15 4.31 -17.40 29.20
C GLU A 15 4.10 -16.23 28.23
N LYS A 16 4.64 -15.02 28.57
CA LYS A 16 4.79 -13.97 27.58
C LYS A 16 5.62 -14.57 26.46
N ASP A 17 4.94 -14.91 25.34
CA ASP A 17 5.62 -15.37 24.14
C ASP A 17 6.84 -14.49 23.91
N LYS A 18 8.01 -15.12 23.69
CA LYS A 18 9.21 -14.47 23.19
C LYS A 18 8.74 -13.51 22.11
N LYS A 19 8.90 -12.19 22.30
CA LYS A 19 8.42 -11.16 21.36
C LYS A 19 8.64 -11.67 19.96
N ASP A 20 7.55 -12.06 19.28
CA ASP A 20 7.65 -12.56 17.92
C ASP A 20 8.47 -11.56 17.12
N LYS A 21 9.48 -12.06 16.40
CA LYS A 21 10.32 -11.19 15.56
C LYS A 21 9.39 -10.33 14.71
N LEU A 22 9.53 -9.02 14.80
CA LEU A 22 8.76 -8.08 14.01
C LEU A 22 9.00 -8.32 12.52
N ILE A 23 7.94 -8.57 11.79
CA ILE A 23 7.97 -8.87 10.36
C ILE A 23 7.44 -7.66 9.62
N LEU A 24 8.19 -7.21 8.62
CA LEU A 24 7.73 -6.25 7.63
C LEU A 24 8.24 -6.70 6.24
N LEU A 25 7.32 -7.03 5.37
CA LEU A 25 7.60 -7.51 4.03
C LEU A 25 7.18 -6.48 2.98
N ALA A 26 7.97 -6.35 1.93
CA ALA A 26 7.59 -5.74 0.67
C ALA A 26 7.21 -6.85 -0.30
N VAL A 27 5.98 -6.82 -0.79
CA VAL A 27 5.40 -7.82 -1.69
C VAL A 27 5.08 -7.16 -3.02
N ASN A 28 5.43 -7.78 -4.14
CA ASN A 28 4.95 -7.37 -5.45
C ASN A 28 3.68 -8.15 -5.80
N LYS A 29 2.53 -7.63 -5.36
CA LYS A 29 1.23 -8.27 -5.55
C LYS A 29 0.89 -8.38 -7.05
N PRO A 30 0.58 -9.57 -7.57
CA PRO A 30 0.11 -9.72 -8.94
C PRO A 30 -1.35 -9.25 -9.11
N ARG A 31 -1.76 -8.99 -10.34
CA ARG A 31 -3.18 -8.82 -10.71
C ARG A 31 -3.94 -10.12 -10.45
N GLY A 32 -5.21 -10.00 -10.13
CA GLY A 32 -6.09 -11.15 -9.88
C GLY A 32 -6.12 -11.62 -8.42
N VAL A 33 -5.11 -11.28 -7.63
CA VAL A 33 -5.07 -11.59 -6.19
C VAL A 33 -5.77 -10.49 -5.39
N VAL A 34 -6.64 -10.86 -4.45
CA VAL A 34 -7.43 -9.92 -3.63
C VAL A 34 -6.79 -9.67 -2.26
N CYS A 35 -6.89 -8.44 -1.77
CA CYS A 35 -6.55 -8.08 -0.39
C CYS A 35 -7.77 -8.33 0.51
N SER A 36 -7.98 -9.58 0.92
CA SER A 36 -8.99 -9.99 1.89
C SER A 36 -8.41 -11.05 2.83
N GLU A 37 -9.03 -11.22 4.00
CA GLU A 37 -8.61 -12.25 4.96
C GLU A 37 -9.16 -13.64 4.62
N LYS A 38 -10.22 -13.69 3.80
CA LYS A 38 -10.88 -14.93 3.37
C LYS A 38 -11.06 -14.92 1.87
N SER A 39 -10.85 -16.07 1.24
CA SER A 39 -11.20 -16.29 -0.16
C SER A 39 -12.72 -16.27 -0.30
N GLN A 40 -13.23 -15.50 -1.25
CA GLN A 40 -14.64 -15.41 -1.60
C GLN A 40 -14.80 -15.66 -3.09
N GLY A 41 -15.79 -16.46 -3.48
CA GLY A 41 -16.15 -16.66 -4.87
C GLY A 41 -15.05 -17.26 -5.76
N GLY A 42 -14.11 -18.05 -5.21
CA GLY A 42 -13.01 -18.66 -5.96
C GLY A 42 -11.79 -17.74 -6.17
N ASP A 43 -11.81 -16.52 -5.65
CA ASP A 43 -10.66 -15.61 -5.72
C ASP A 43 -9.55 -16.02 -4.77
N VAL A 44 -8.31 -15.99 -5.23
CA VAL A 44 -7.13 -16.19 -4.39
C VAL A 44 -6.85 -14.92 -3.60
N ASN A 45 -6.84 -15.02 -2.27
CA ASN A 45 -6.45 -13.89 -1.42
C ASN A 45 -4.93 -13.82 -1.21
N ILE A 46 -4.44 -12.66 -0.81
CA ILE A 46 -3.00 -12.40 -0.68
C ILE A 46 -2.33 -13.25 0.42
N ILE A 47 -3.05 -13.59 1.48
CA ILE A 47 -2.52 -14.41 2.59
C ILE A 47 -2.25 -15.83 2.09
N ASP A 48 -3.26 -16.43 1.43
CA ASP A 48 -3.14 -17.78 0.87
C ASP A 48 -2.12 -17.81 -0.28
N PHE A 49 -2.06 -16.75 -1.10
CA PHE A 49 -1.09 -16.64 -2.20
C PHE A 49 0.36 -16.69 -1.72
N LEU A 50 0.68 -15.99 -0.62
CA LEU A 50 2.05 -15.90 -0.12
C LEU A 50 2.52 -17.13 0.63
N HIS A 51 1.62 -17.93 1.20
CA HIS A 51 1.95 -19.09 2.07
C HIS A 51 3.03 -18.77 3.12
N TYR A 52 3.00 -17.54 3.67
CA TYR A 52 4.00 -17.12 4.64
C TYR A 52 3.82 -17.90 5.96
N PRO A 53 4.92 -18.43 6.59
CA PRO A 53 4.81 -19.36 7.71
C PRO A 53 4.32 -18.75 9.02
N LYS A 54 4.18 -17.43 9.09
CA LYS A 54 3.67 -16.73 10.26
C LYS A 54 2.45 -15.88 9.90
N ARG A 55 1.62 -15.61 10.90
CA ARG A 55 0.46 -14.73 10.71
C ARG A 55 0.93 -13.30 10.40
N ILE A 56 0.53 -12.80 9.25
CA ILE A 56 0.77 -11.44 8.78
C ILE A 56 -0.52 -10.85 8.23
N THR A 57 -0.59 -9.53 8.18
CA THR A 57 -1.69 -8.79 7.56
C THR A 57 -1.15 -7.72 6.60
N TYR A 58 -1.97 -7.25 5.68
CA TYR A 58 -1.59 -6.24 4.70
C TYR A 58 -1.75 -4.82 5.24
N VAL A 59 -0.84 -3.93 4.83
CA VAL A 59 -0.87 -2.50 5.15
C VAL A 59 -1.57 -1.75 4.03
N GLY A 60 -2.84 -1.48 4.23
CA GLY A 60 -3.70 -0.95 3.17
C GLY A 60 -4.04 -2.01 2.13
N ARG A 61 -4.71 -1.59 1.09
CA ARG A 61 -5.21 -2.50 0.06
C ARG A 61 -4.75 -2.06 -1.32
N LEU A 62 -4.65 -3.03 -2.21
CA LEU A 62 -4.67 -2.86 -3.66
C LEU A 62 -5.88 -3.61 -4.20
N ASP A 63 -6.54 -3.03 -5.18
CA ASP A 63 -7.67 -3.69 -5.86
C ASP A 63 -7.20 -4.98 -6.57
N LYS A 64 -8.14 -5.88 -6.85
CA LYS A 64 -7.87 -7.13 -7.56
C LYS A 64 -7.18 -6.90 -8.91
N ASP A 65 -7.62 -5.88 -9.64
CA ASP A 65 -7.12 -5.50 -10.96
C ASP A 65 -5.90 -4.56 -10.93
N SER A 66 -5.36 -4.27 -9.74
CA SER A 66 -4.13 -3.50 -9.52
C SER A 66 -2.99 -4.39 -9.05
N GLU A 67 -1.76 -3.98 -9.31
CA GLU A 67 -0.55 -4.71 -8.97
C GLU A 67 0.49 -3.86 -8.26
N GLY A 68 1.58 -4.47 -7.82
CA GLY A 68 2.75 -3.79 -7.29
C GLY A 68 2.88 -3.85 -5.78
N LEU A 69 3.54 -2.86 -5.21
CA LEU A 69 3.97 -2.86 -3.82
C LEU A 69 2.81 -2.94 -2.83
N LEU A 70 2.80 -4.00 -2.04
CA LEU A 70 1.96 -4.17 -0.88
C LEU A 70 2.85 -4.50 0.32
N LEU A 71 2.72 -3.74 1.40
CA LEU A 71 3.42 -4.05 2.64
C LEU A 71 2.60 -5.06 3.45
N MET A 72 3.28 -6.03 4.06
CA MET A 72 2.68 -7.03 4.94
C MET A 72 3.43 -7.07 6.27
N THR A 73 2.73 -7.20 7.39
CA THR A 73 3.35 -7.17 8.72
C THR A 73 2.55 -7.99 9.74
N ASN A 74 3.22 -8.41 10.83
CA ASN A 74 2.57 -8.94 12.03
C ASN A 74 2.33 -7.87 13.11
N GLU A 75 2.59 -6.59 12.81
CA GLU A 75 2.55 -5.47 13.73
C GLU A 75 1.35 -4.55 13.43
N GLY A 76 0.23 -4.78 14.13
CA GLY A 76 -1.02 -4.04 13.91
C GLY A 76 -0.92 -2.52 14.16
N GLU A 77 -0.08 -2.11 15.10
CA GLU A 77 0.14 -0.69 15.37
C GLU A 77 0.84 0.01 14.19
N LEU A 78 1.81 -0.64 13.56
CA LEU A 78 2.48 -0.13 12.37
C LEU A 78 1.49 0.08 11.22
N VAL A 79 0.55 -0.85 11.03
CA VAL A 79 -0.54 -0.71 10.03
C VAL A 79 -1.30 0.59 10.26
N ASN A 80 -1.74 0.83 11.48
CA ASN A 80 -2.50 2.04 11.83
C ASN A 80 -1.67 3.32 11.61
N ARG A 81 -0.40 3.32 11.98
CA ARG A 81 0.49 4.48 11.81
C ARG A 81 0.70 4.81 10.33
N ILE A 82 0.92 3.82 9.48
CA ILE A 82 1.11 4.00 8.03
C ILE A 82 -0.18 4.48 7.35
N LEU A 83 -1.34 3.97 7.76
CA LEU A 83 -2.62 4.25 7.09
C LEU A 83 -3.31 5.54 7.55
N ARG A 84 -2.85 6.20 8.60
CA ARG A 84 -3.44 7.45 9.07
C ARG A 84 -3.39 8.54 7.99
N ALA A 85 -4.53 8.79 7.36
CA ALA A 85 -4.68 9.73 6.24
C ALA A 85 -4.23 11.18 6.55
N ARG A 86 -4.30 11.60 7.83
CA ARG A 86 -3.91 12.96 8.26
C ARG A 86 -2.44 13.30 8.04
N TYR A 87 -1.57 12.30 7.98
CA TYR A 87 -0.14 12.51 7.81
C TYR A 87 0.30 12.64 6.36
N GLY A 88 -0.59 12.43 5.40
CA GLY A 88 -0.29 12.62 3.99
C GLY A 88 0.81 11.69 3.45
N HIS A 89 0.84 10.44 3.89
CA HIS A 89 1.85 9.48 3.47
C HIS A 89 1.76 9.18 1.97
N GLU A 90 2.86 9.38 1.29
CA GLU A 90 2.96 9.24 -0.16
C GLU A 90 2.87 7.80 -0.64
N LYS A 91 2.17 7.62 -1.75
CA LYS A 91 2.11 6.39 -2.54
C LYS A 91 2.30 6.76 -3.99
N GLU A 92 3.23 6.10 -4.65
CA GLU A 92 3.58 6.36 -6.05
C GLU A 92 3.12 5.21 -6.95
N TYR A 93 2.54 5.59 -8.07
CA TYR A 93 1.97 4.66 -9.04
C TYR A 93 2.45 4.95 -10.45
N LEU A 94 2.66 3.89 -11.23
CA LEU A 94 2.78 3.92 -12.67
C LEU A 94 1.46 3.46 -13.28
N VAL A 95 0.94 4.24 -14.21
CA VAL A 95 -0.39 4.04 -14.79
C VAL A 95 -0.31 4.07 -16.30
N THR A 96 -0.99 3.14 -16.98
CA THR A 96 -1.27 3.23 -18.41
C THR A 96 -2.76 3.35 -18.66
N VAL A 97 -3.11 4.12 -19.68
CA VAL A 97 -4.51 4.38 -20.08
C VAL A 97 -4.73 4.01 -21.55
N ASP A 98 -5.99 3.97 -21.96
CA ASP A 98 -6.47 3.49 -23.26
C ASP A 98 -6.12 4.40 -24.45
N LYS A 99 -5.76 5.66 -24.22
CA LYS A 99 -5.51 6.65 -25.28
C LYS A 99 -4.40 7.63 -24.89
N PRO A 100 -3.84 8.38 -25.88
CA PRO A 100 -2.78 9.36 -25.61
C PRO A 100 -3.22 10.42 -24.61
N ILE A 101 -2.32 10.75 -23.69
CA ILE A 101 -2.47 11.83 -22.73
C ILE A 101 -1.76 13.09 -23.21
N ASP A 102 -2.35 14.25 -22.92
CA ASP A 102 -1.84 15.56 -23.23
C ASP A 102 -1.50 16.39 -21.96
N SER A 103 -1.06 17.60 -22.15
CA SER A 103 -0.74 18.52 -21.05
C SER A 103 -1.98 18.92 -20.25
N GLU A 104 -3.15 18.96 -20.88
CA GLU A 104 -4.39 19.27 -20.19
C GLU A 104 -4.81 18.15 -19.23
N PHE A 105 -4.67 16.90 -19.64
CA PHE A 105 -4.87 15.75 -18.75
C PHE A 105 -3.99 15.85 -17.52
N VAL A 106 -2.67 16.07 -17.70
CA VAL A 106 -1.72 16.20 -16.59
C VAL A 106 -2.11 17.34 -15.65
N ARG A 107 -2.45 18.50 -16.19
CA ARG A 107 -2.87 19.69 -15.42
C ARG A 107 -4.12 19.41 -14.59
N LYS A 108 -5.15 18.79 -15.21
CA LYS A 108 -6.42 18.45 -14.52
C LYS A 108 -6.20 17.40 -13.44
N MET A 109 -5.44 16.35 -13.74
CA MET A 109 -5.12 15.29 -12.76
C MET A 109 -4.37 15.87 -11.55
N SER A 110 -3.39 16.76 -11.79
CA SER A 110 -2.57 17.36 -10.71
C SER A 110 -3.36 18.32 -9.83
N ALA A 111 -4.29 19.07 -10.41
CA ALA A 111 -5.08 20.07 -9.67
C ALA A 111 -6.13 19.47 -8.73
N GLY A 112 -6.44 18.20 -8.92
CA GLY A 112 -7.53 17.50 -8.24
C GLY A 112 -8.76 17.34 -9.15
N VAL A 113 -9.41 16.20 -9.03
CA VAL A 113 -10.55 15.79 -9.85
C VAL A 113 -11.75 15.50 -8.97
N LYS A 114 -12.94 15.92 -9.39
CA LYS A 114 -14.19 15.59 -8.70
C LYS A 114 -14.52 14.11 -8.95
N ILE A 115 -14.51 13.33 -7.89
CA ILE A 115 -14.88 11.92 -7.89
C ILE A 115 -15.74 11.63 -6.66
N LEU A 116 -16.67 10.68 -6.76
CA LEU A 116 -17.60 10.44 -5.68
C LEU A 116 -18.26 11.79 -5.26
N ASP A 117 -18.36 12.04 -3.97
CA ASP A 117 -18.94 13.28 -3.43
C ASP A 117 -17.85 14.31 -3.00
N THR A 118 -16.63 14.19 -3.53
CA THR A 118 -15.51 15.04 -3.13
C THR A 118 -14.59 15.41 -4.30
N VAL A 119 -13.72 16.39 -4.07
CA VAL A 119 -12.61 16.69 -4.97
C VAL A 119 -11.33 16.11 -4.37
N THR A 120 -10.55 15.39 -5.17
CA THR A 120 -9.29 14.82 -4.71
C THR A 120 -8.29 15.92 -4.36
N ARG A 121 -7.38 15.63 -3.43
CA ARG A 121 -6.27 16.56 -3.14
C ARG A 121 -5.41 16.76 -4.37
N PRO A 122 -4.81 17.96 -4.55
CA PRO A 122 -3.76 18.15 -5.55
C PRO A 122 -2.65 17.11 -5.37
N CYS A 123 -2.06 16.67 -6.47
CA CYS A 123 -1.06 15.62 -6.49
C CYS A 123 -0.02 15.85 -7.60
N GLU A 124 1.11 15.18 -7.48
CA GLU A 124 2.16 15.21 -8.50
C GLU A 124 1.80 14.21 -9.62
N VAL A 125 1.81 14.69 -10.86
CA VAL A 125 1.57 13.88 -12.06
C VAL A 125 2.60 14.21 -13.11
N GLU A 126 3.27 13.19 -13.64
CA GLU A 126 4.29 13.30 -14.67
C GLU A 126 3.98 12.35 -15.84
N LYS A 127 3.96 12.89 -17.05
CA LYS A 127 3.82 12.06 -18.25
C LYS A 127 5.10 11.25 -18.48
N THR A 128 4.99 9.93 -18.54
CA THR A 128 6.14 9.00 -18.74
C THR A 128 6.15 8.36 -20.12
N GLY A 129 5.09 8.50 -20.90
CA GLY A 129 4.97 7.97 -22.25
C GLY A 129 3.71 8.48 -22.95
N LYS A 130 3.44 7.99 -24.16
CA LYS A 130 2.27 8.42 -24.94
C LYS A 130 0.95 8.19 -24.20
N THR A 131 0.81 7.04 -23.56
CA THR A 131 -0.40 6.61 -22.83
C THR A 131 -0.12 6.32 -21.37
N SER A 132 1.01 6.78 -20.82
CA SER A 132 1.44 6.45 -19.46
C SER A 132 1.87 7.67 -18.67
N PHE A 133 1.66 7.59 -17.35
CA PHE A 133 2.06 8.62 -16.40
C PHE A 133 2.43 8.03 -15.05
N ARG A 134 3.20 8.79 -14.29
CA ARG A 134 3.51 8.59 -12.88
C ARG A 134 2.62 9.51 -12.06
N ILE A 135 2.10 9.04 -10.93
CA ILE A 135 1.31 9.83 -10.00
C ILE A 135 1.69 9.53 -8.55
N ILE A 136 1.83 10.58 -7.74
CA ILE A 136 2.09 10.48 -6.30
C ILE A 136 0.87 11.00 -5.54
N LEU A 137 0.26 10.14 -4.73
CA LEU A 137 -0.90 10.46 -3.92
C LEU A 137 -0.56 10.46 -2.43
N THR A 138 -1.11 11.43 -1.70
CA THR A 138 -1.09 11.49 -0.23
C THR A 138 -2.41 11.07 0.41
N GLN A 139 -3.36 10.66 -0.39
CA GLN A 139 -4.69 10.22 0.02
C GLN A 139 -5.01 8.85 -0.60
N GLY A 140 -6.08 8.18 -0.15
CA GLY A 140 -6.44 6.85 -0.65
C GLY A 140 -7.95 6.67 -0.63
N LEU A 141 -8.65 7.28 -1.58
CA LEU A 141 -10.08 7.05 -1.79
C LEU A 141 -10.30 5.75 -2.57
N ASN A 142 -11.51 5.20 -2.45
CA ASN A 142 -11.86 3.98 -3.17
C ASN A 142 -11.65 4.14 -4.68
N ARG A 143 -10.77 3.30 -5.27
CA ARG A 143 -10.41 3.28 -6.69
C ARG A 143 -10.04 4.67 -7.26
N GLN A 144 -9.38 5.50 -6.45
CA GLN A 144 -9.18 6.92 -6.71
C GLN A 144 -8.62 7.20 -8.09
N ILE A 145 -7.49 6.62 -8.48
CA ILE A 145 -6.82 6.89 -9.78
C ILE A 145 -7.73 6.49 -10.94
N ARG A 146 -8.41 5.34 -10.86
CA ARG A 146 -9.33 4.87 -11.90
C ARG A 146 -10.49 5.83 -12.08
N ARG A 147 -11.09 6.29 -10.99
CA ARG A 147 -12.19 7.26 -11.01
C ARG A 147 -11.75 8.63 -11.54
N MET A 148 -10.53 9.08 -11.16
CA MET A 148 -9.96 10.33 -11.70
C MET A 148 -9.78 10.24 -13.21
N CYS A 149 -9.22 9.14 -13.73
CA CYS A 149 -9.08 8.92 -15.16
C CYS A 149 -10.44 8.88 -15.88
N GLU A 150 -11.39 8.12 -15.33
CA GLU A 150 -12.76 8.02 -15.89
C GLU A 150 -13.46 9.38 -15.96
N ALA A 151 -13.34 10.21 -14.92
CA ALA A 151 -13.91 11.56 -14.90
C ALA A 151 -13.31 12.48 -15.98
N LEU A 152 -12.10 12.20 -16.45
CA LEU A 152 -11.44 12.91 -17.57
C LEU A 152 -11.61 12.19 -18.91
N GLY A 153 -12.41 11.11 -18.97
CA GLY A 153 -12.71 10.37 -20.17
C GLY A 153 -11.65 9.35 -20.59
N TYR A 154 -10.83 8.85 -19.65
CA TYR A 154 -9.79 7.84 -19.86
C TYR A 154 -10.09 6.56 -19.09
N GLN A 155 -9.64 5.41 -19.61
CA GLN A 155 -9.73 4.13 -18.95
C GLN A 155 -8.35 3.60 -18.56
N VAL A 156 -8.17 3.24 -17.30
CA VAL A 156 -6.93 2.67 -16.81
C VAL A 156 -6.78 1.23 -17.31
N GLN A 157 -5.69 0.96 -18.02
CA GLN A 157 -5.32 -0.37 -18.53
C GLN A 157 -4.44 -1.11 -17.49
N THR A 158 -3.43 -0.44 -16.97
CA THR A 158 -2.55 -0.97 -15.92
C THR A 158 -2.38 0.04 -14.79
N LEU A 159 -2.31 -0.47 -13.56
CA LEU A 159 -2.08 0.34 -12.36
C LEU A 159 -1.13 -0.42 -11.45
N LYS A 160 0.09 0.11 -11.30
CA LYS A 160 1.13 -0.51 -10.49
C LYS A 160 1.63 0.44 -9.42
N ARG A 161 1.46 0.09 -8.14
CA ARG A 161 2.08 0.84 -7.05
C ARG A 161 3.55 0.45 -6.93
N VAL A 162 4.45 1.41 -7.05
CA VAL A 162 5.91 1.18 -7.05
C VAL A 162 6.58 1.65 -5.77
N ARG A 163 5.96 2.56 -5.01
CA ARG A 163 6.50 3.07 -3.74
C ARG A 163 5.38 3.35 -2.74
N MET A 164 5.66 3.12 -1.47
CA MET A 164 4.88 3.56 -0.32
C MET A 164 5.83 4.12 0.73
N LEU A 165 5.71 5.41 1.07
CA LEU A 165 6.68 6.13 1.88
C LEU A 165 8.09 5.99 1.27
N ASN A 166 9.05 5.43 2.03
CA ASN A 166 10.41 5.17 1.55
C ASN A 166 10.64 3.74 1.04
N ILE A 167 9.63 2.88 1.06
CA ILE A 167 9.76 1.49 0.60
C ILE A 167 9.40 1.40 -0.88
N THR A 168 10.24 0.75 -1.66
CA THR A 168 10.10 0.55 -3.11
C THR A 168 10.10 -0.93 -3.49
N LEU A 169 9.73 -1.23 -4.73
CA LEU A 169 9.77 -2.60 -5.26
C LEU A 169 11.20 -3.09 -5.50
N ASP A 170 12.13 -2.22 -5.89
CA ASP A 170 13.58 -2.49 -6.10
C ASP A 170 13.88 -3.80 -6.85
N GLY A 171 13.30 -3.96 -8.04
CA GLY A 171 13.54 -5.13 -8.88
C GLY A 171 12.84 -6.42 -8.43
N LEU A 172 12.01 -6.36 -7.39
CA LEU A 172 11.21 -7.48 -6.91
C LEU A 172 10.24 -7.94 -8.01
N LYS A 173 10.35 -9.19 -8.45
CA LYS A 173 9.48 -9.73 -9.50
C LYS A 173 8.05 -9.88 -9.02
N THR A 174 7.11 -9.87 -9.96
CA THR A 174 5.69 -10.07 -9.67
C THR A 174 5.45 -11.40 -8.94
N GLY A 175 4.73 -11.36 -7.83
CA GLY A 175 4.46 -12.53 -6.99
C GLY A 175 5.52 -12.81 -5.93
N GLU A 176 6.67 -12.15 -5.98
CA GLU A 176 7.73 -12.30 -4.98
C GLU A 176 7.54 -11.35 -3.79
N TYR A 177 8.22 -11.67 -2.70
CA TYR A 177 8.35 -10.80 -1.54
C TYR A 177 9.79 -10.79 -1.01
N ARG A 178 10.13 -9.74 -0.27
CA ARG A 178 11.38 -9.63 0.48
C ARG A 178 11.13 -9.06 1.87
N GLU A 179 12.01 -9.31 2.81
CA GLU A 179 12.02 -8.55 4.06
C GLU A 179 12.43 -7.09 3.77
N VAL A 180 11.77 -6.14 4.45
CA VAL A 180 12.21 -4.74 4.48
C VAL A 180 13.50 -4.68 5.28
N THR A 181 14.53 -4.05 4.73
CA THR A 181 15.85 -3.97 5.37
C THR A 181 15.82 -3.13 6.66
N ALA A 182 16.79 -3.33 7.53
CA ALA A 182 16.89 -2.55 8.77
C ALA A 182 17.02 -1.04 8.50
N ALA A 183 17.76 -0.64 7.46
CA ALA A 183 17.91 0.76 7.06
C ALA A 183 16.59 1.35 6.54
N GLU A 184 15.85 0.62 5.68
CA GLU A 184 14.53 1.03 5.22
C GLU A 184 13.54 1.16 6.39
N ARG A 185 13.56 0.20 7.33
CA ARG A 185 12.69 0.21 8.51
C ARG A 185 13.01 1.41 9.41
N GLN A 186 14.28 1.71 9.66
CA GLN A 186 14.68 2.88 10.45
C GLN A 186 14.18 4.18 9.81
N LYS A 187 14.38 4.33 8.50
CA LYS A 187 13.88 5.49 7.74
C LYS A 187 12.36 5.60 7.78
N LEU A 188 11.65 4.48 7.67
CA LEU A 188 10.18 4.43 7.82
C LEU A 188 9.75 4.94 9.20
N GLU A 189 10.38 4.46 10.27
CA GLU A 189 10.10 4.91 11.63
C GLU A 189 10.37 6.41 11.81
N ASP A 190 11.45 6.94 11.24
CA ASP A 190 11.76 8.38 11.29
C ASP A 190 10.68 9.22 10.60
N ILE A 191 10.20 8.79 9.44
CA ILE A 191 9.09 9.42 8.72
C ILE A 191 7.80 9.37 9.56
N LEU A 192 7.46 8.21 10.13
CA LEU A 192 6.25 8.02 10.92
C LEU A 192 6.26 8.81 12.24
N ASN A 193 7.44 9.13 12.76
CA ASN A 193 7.63 9.96 13.94
C ASN A 193 7.74 11.47 13.63
N GLY A 194 7.55 11.87 12.36
CA GLY A 194 7.61 13.26 11.93
C GLY A 194 9.02 13.87 11.90
N LYS A 195 10.05 13.05 11.96
CA LYS A 195 11.42 13.52 11.73
C LYS A 195 11.57 13.85 10.24
N LYS A 196 11.65 15.15 9.91
CA LYS A 196 12.02 15.58 8.56
C LYS A 196 13.43 15.06 8.27
N ASN A 197 13.60 14.44 7.09
CA ASN A 197 14.94 14.14 6.58
C ASN A 197 15.71 15.48 6.50
N VAL A 198 16.78 15.60 7.31
CA VAL A 198 17.81 16.63 7.16
C VAL A 198 18.74 16.18 6.06
#